data_6633a4d6f0f3f4f02b3a123e3fb5f736
#
_entry.id   6633a4d6f0f3f4f02b3a123e3fb5f736
#
_cell.length_a   1.000
_cell.length_b   1.000
_cell.length_c   1.000
_cell.angle_alpha   90.00
_cell.angle_beta   90.00
_cell.angle_gamma   90.00
#
_symmetry.space_group_name_H-M   'P 1'
#
loop_
_entity.id
_entity.type
_entity.pdbx_description
1 polymer ?
#
loop_
_entity_poly.entity_id
_entity_poly.type
_entity_poly.pdbx_seq_one_letter_code
_entity_poly.pdbx_strand_id
1 'polypeptide(L)'
;FSCLGSKCIETCCQGWKIDVDQSCHQKYEELRRKFDDNKIDKFIRKNSSPTSHKFSFIEMKKNGFCPFLDESKLCSIQKKFGEDYLPDTCKTFPRRTIDFDEIQIKTLSLACPEAARLCLTKKNAMDMKTGNNNENSFLKIVPSYLHNSFTIVGEKLFNKIYFLLK
;
A
#
# COMPACT_ATOMS: atom_id res chain seq x y z
N PHE A 1 12.62 6.27 0.87
CA PHE A 1 11.30 6.86 0.72
C PHE A 1 10.71 7.22 2.08
N SER A 2 10.16 8.42 2.20
CA SER A 2 9.42 8.90 3.36
C SER A 2 8.07 9.47 2.92
N CYS A 3 6.99 9.10 3.61
CA CYS A 3 5.66 9.63 3.32
C CYS A 3 5.57 11.10 3.74
N LEU A 4 4.99 11.96 2.89
CA LEU A 4 4.80 13.38 3.17
C LEU A 4 3.59 13.67 4.09
N GLY A 5 2.74 12.67 4.33
CA GLY A 5 1.54 12.83 5.16
C GLY A 5 0.63 13.95 4.65
N SER A 6 0.24 14.87 5.54
CA SER A 6 -0.64 16.01 5.20
C SER A 6 -0.06 16.99 4.18
N LYS A 7 1.26 16.97 3.94
CA LYS A 7 1.94 17.81 2.94
C LYS A 7 1.88 17.23 1.53
N CYS A 8 1.33 16.02 1.36
CA CYS A 8 1.18 15.43 0.04
C CYS A 8 0.17 16.23 -0.80
N ILE A 9 0.51 16.42 -2.08
CA ILE A 9 -0.37 17.14 -3.03
C ILE A 9 -1.73 16.44 -3.19
N GLU A 10 -1.70 15.09 -3.15
CA GLU A 10 -2.88 14.24 -3.21
C GLU A 10 -2.92 13.28 -2.02
N THR A 11 -4.01 12.51 -1.90
CA THR A 11 -4.12 11.48 -0.87
C THR A 11 -4.17 10.09 -1.47
N CYS A 12 -3.49 9.13 -0.84
CA CYS A 12 -3.61 7.73 -1.17
C CYS A 12 -4.92 7.09 -0.65
N CYS A 13 -5.72 7.82 0.14
CA CYS A 13 -6.99 7.36 0.70
C CYS A 13 -8.17 7.64 -0.23
N GLN A 14 -8.01 7.37 -1.55
CA GLN A 14 -9.07 7.56 -2.54
C GLN A 14 -8.92 6.61 -3.73
N GLY A 15 -10.03 6.31 -4.39
CA GLY A 15 -10.07 5.72 -5.73
C GLY A 15 -9.78 4.23 -5.82
N TRP A 16 -9.62 3.50 -4.71
CA TRP A 16 -9.32 2.07 -4.73
C TRP A 16 -9.93 1.31 -3.55
N LYS A 17 -10.14 0.02 -3.72
CA LYS A 17 -10.65 -0.87 -2.67
C LYS A 17 -9.54 -1.15 -1.66
N ILE A 18 -9.79 -0.89 -0.38
CA ILE A 18 -8.87 -1.21 0.71
C ILE A 18 -9.32 -2.50 1.35
N ASP A 19 -8.61 -3.60 1.09
CA ASP A 19 -8.83 -4.87 1.77
C ASP A 19 -8.33 -4.77 3.22
N VAL A 20 -9.10 -5.35 4.13
CA VAL A 20 -8.83 -5.42 5.57
C VAL A 20 -8.58 -6.88 5.92
N ASP A 21 -7.41 -7.17 6.45
CA ASP A 21 -7.04 -8.49 6.94
C ASP A 21 -7.84 -8.90 8.17
N GLN A 22 -7.86 -10.19 8.47
CA GLN A 22 -8.67 -10.75 9.54
C GLN A 22 -8.30 -10.20 10.91
N SER A 23 -7.01 -10.00 11.18
CA SER A 23 -6.52 -9.49 12.46
C SER A 23 -6.96 -8.04 12.68
N CYS A 24 -6.85 -7.20 11.66
CA CYS A 24 -7.32 -5.83 11.69
C CYS A 24 -8.85 -5.76 11.82
N HIS A 25 -9.60 -6.64 11.14
CA HIS A 25 -11.05 -6.71 11.28
C HIS A 25 -11.46 -7.03 12.73
N GLN A 26 -10.78 -7.95 13.40
CA GLN A 26 -11.04 -8.27 14.82
C GLN A 26 -10.83 -7.04 15.72
N LYS A 27 -9.77 -6.27 15.48
CA LYS A 27 -9.54 -5.00 16.20
C LYS A 27 -10.67 -4.00 15.96
N TYR A 28 -11.23 -3.93 14.74
CA TYR A 28 -12.38 -3.07 14.45
C TYR A 28 -13.64 -3.52 15.19
N GLU A 29 -13.85 -4.82 15.34
CA GLU A 29 -14.95 -5.33 16.18
C GLU A 29 -14.78 -4.96 17.66
N GLU A 30 -13.56 -4.91 18.15
CA GLU A 30 -13.28 -4.42 19.53
C GLU A 30 -13.52 -2.92 19.64
N LEU A 31 -13.11 -2.12 18.65
CA LEU A 31 -13.38 -0.68 18.61
C LEU A 31 -14.87 -0.39 18.58
N ARG A 32 -15.64 -1.16 17.79
CA ARG A 32 -17.10 -1.06 17.69
C ARG A 32 -17.75 -1.21 19.05
N ARG A 33 -17.27 -2.14 19.86
CA ARG A 33 -17.81 -2.40 21.22
C ARG A 33 -17.43 -1.35 22.24
N LYS A 34 -16.26 -0.72 22.09
CA LYS A 34 -15.69 0.23 23.05
C LYS A 34 -16.01 1.70 22.74
N PHE A 35 -16.21 2.01 21.49
CA PHE A 35 -16.40 3.38 21.01
C PHE A 35 -17.63 3.41 20.10
N ASP A 36 -18.52 4.35 20.38
CA ASP A 36 -19.72 4.61 19.56
C ASP A 36 -19.31 5.35 18.26
N ASP A 37 -18.50 4.69 17.42
CA ASP A 37 -18.08 5.22 16.13
C ASP A 37 -18.83 4.50 15.01
N ASN A 38 -19.98 5.06 14.63
CA ASN A 38 -20.84 4.56 13.56
C ASN A 38 -20.13 4.37 12.19
N LYS A 39 -18.91 4.89 12.03
CA LYS A 39 -18.16 4.75 10.76
C LYS A 39 -17.71 3.33 10.51
N ILE A 40 -17.33 2.59 11.56
CA ILE A 40 -16.92 1.19 11.40
C ILE A 40 -18.11 0.38 10.87
N ASP A 41 -19.27 0.49 11.51
CA ASP A 41 -20.49 -0.21 11.08
C ASP A 41 -20.93 0.18 9.67
N LYS A 42 -20.79 1.44 9.35
CA LYS A 42 -21.26 1.99 8.09
C LYS A 42 -20.39 1.65 6.90
N PHE A 43 -19.08 1.50 7.08
CA PHE A 43 -18.12 1.43 5.99
C PHE A 43 -17.22 0.19 5.96
N ILE A 44 -17.23 -0.65 6.99
CA ILE A 44 -16.53 -1.93 6.95
C ILE A 44 -17.50 -3.01 6.49
N ARG A 45 -17.19 -3.65 5.37
CA ARG A 45 -17.99 -4.71 4.75
C ARG A 45 -17.22 -6.01 4.69
N LYS A 46 -17.85 -7.11 5.09
CA LYS A 46 -17.27 -8.44 4.95
C LYS A 46 -17.21 -8.83 3.47
N ASN A 47 -16.12 -9.48 3.05
CA ASN A 47 -16.02 -10.02 1.70
C ASN A 47 -16.99 -11.22 1.54
N SER A 48 -17.47 -11.44 0.32
CA SER A 48 -18.33 -12.61 0.00
C SER A 48 -17.57 -13.93 0.15
N SER A 49 -16.27 -13.94 -0.14
CA SER A 49 -15.36 -15.07 0.04
C SER A 49 -14.15 -14.62 0.86
N PRO A 50 -14.27 -14.53 2.19
CA PRO A 50 -13.24 -13.98 3.04
C PRO A 50 -12.03 -14.92 3.14
N THR A 51 -10.83 -14.33 3.08
CA THR A 51 -9.55 -14.98 3.39
C THR A 51 -8.88 -14.25 4.54
N SER A 52 -7.79 -14.80 5.09
CA SER A 52 -7.02 -14.13 6.15
C SER A 52 -6.52 -12.74 5.75
N HIS A 53 -6.11 -12.55 4.50
CA HIS A 53 -5.61 -11.28 3.99
C HIS A 53 -6.69 -10.35 3.43
N LYS A 54 -7.86 -10.88 3.06
CA LYS A 54 -8.99 -10.14 2.47
C LYS A 54 -10.27 -10.54 3.18
N PHE A 55 -10.31 -10.34 4.48
CA PHE A 55 -11.45 -10.76 5.30
C PHE A 55 -12.64 -9.82 5.12
N SER A 56 -12.38 -8.53 5.12
CA SER A 56 -13.35 -7.47 4.87
C SER A 56 -12.73 -6.37 4.01
N PHE A 57 -13.45 -5.32 3.72
CA PHE A 57 -12.95 -4.17 2.98
C PHE A 57 -13.57 -2.87 3.49
N ILE A 58 -12.88 -1.77 3.23
CA ILE A 58 -13.41 -0.42 3.48
C ILE A 58 -14.20 0.02 2.25
N GLU A 59 -15.51 0.27 2.44
CA GLU A 59 -16.37 0.85 1.45
C GLU A 59 -16.08 2.35 1.34
N MET A 60 -15.70 2.81 0.14
CA MET A 60 -15.42 4.22 -0.09
C MET A 60 -16.70 5.05 -0.08
N LYS A 61 -16.59 6.32 0.28
CA LYS A 61 -17.69 7.30 0.13
C LYS A 61 -18.05 7.46 -1.36
N LYS A 62 -19.24 7.97 -1.65
CA LYS A 62 -19.72 8.23 -3.03
C LYS A 62 -18.77 9.11 -3.85
N ASN A 63 -18.01 9.98 -3.20
CA ASN A 63 -16.99 10.83 -3.83
C ASN A 63 -15.62 10.14 -4.00
N GLY A 64 -15.53 8.83 -3.73
CA GLY A 64 -14.32 8.04 -3.89
C GLY A 64 -13.30 8.13 -2.74
N PHE A 65 -13.53 8.97 -1.73
CA PHE A 65 -12.62 9.09 -0.59
C PHE A 65 -12.88 8.03 0.49
N CYS A 66 -11.81 7.64 1.18
CA CYS A 66 -11.88 6.78 2.36
C CYS A 66 -12.71 7.48 3.46
N PRO A 67 -13.66 6.78 4.11
CA PRO A 67 -14.46 7.37 5.19
C PRO A 67 -13.66 7.80 6.42
N PHE A 68 -12.48 7.21 6.61
CA PHE A 68 -11.56 7.51 7.71
C PHE A 68 -10.56 8.62 7.39
N LEU A 69 -10.60 9.20 6.19
CA LEU A 69 -9.82 10.39 5.86
C LEU A 69 -10.43 11.62 6.55
N ASP A 70 -9.62 12.35 7.31
CA ASP A 70 -10.03 13.60 7.97
C ASP A 70 -9.73 14.84 7.10
N GLU A 71 -10.11 16.02 7.60
CA GLU A 71 -9.92 17.30 6.92
C GLU A 71 -8.44 17.68 6.76
N SER A 72 -7.57 17.15 7.61
CA SER A 72 -6.12 17.34 7.51
C SER A 72 -5.44 16.38 6.52
N LYS A 73 -6.21 15.64 5.72
CA LYS A 73 -5.75 14.60 4.79
C LYS A 73 -5.00 13.44 5.48
N LEU A 74 -5.28 13.17 6.73
CA LEU A 74 -4.70 12.08 7.51
C LEU A 74 -5.76 11.03 7.89
N CYS A 75 -5.31 9.83 8.19
CA CYS A 75 -6.19 8.74 8.61
C CYS A 75 -6.61 8.94 10.07
N SER A 76 -7.92 9.08 10.32
CA SER A 76 -8.46 9.23 11.67
C SER A 76 -8.25 7.98 12.54
N ILE A 77 -8.23 6.78 11.94
CA ILE A 77 -7.90 5.55 12.67
C ILE A 77 -6.45 5.62 13.19
N GLN A 78 -5.50 5.95 12.30
CA GLN A 78 -4.09 6.06 12.69
C GLN A 78 -3.87 7.14 13.75
N LYS A 79 -4.50 8.31 13.62
CA LYS A 79 -4.39 9.40 14.59
C LYS A 79 -4.95 9.01 15.96
N LYS A 80 -6.07 8.28 15.99
CA LYS A 80 -6.81 7.98 17.22
C LYS A 80 -6.32 6.72 17.91
N PHE A 81 -5.95 5.68 17.16
CA PHE A 81 -5.67 4.35 17.68
C PHE A 81 -4.26 3.84 17.35
N GLY A 82 -3.52 4.53 16.50
CA GLY A 82 -2.16 4.15 16.08
C GLY A 82 -2.10 3.26 14.85
N GLU A 83 -0.87 2.97 14.42
CA GLU A 83 -0.59 2.20 13.21
C GLU A 83 -1.07 0.74 13.30
N ASP A 84 -1.09 0.17 14.50
CA ASP A 84 -1.50 -1.22 14.73
C ASP A 84 -2.96 -1.49 14.34
N TYR A 85 -3.78 -0.45 14.26
CA TYR A 85 -5.19 -0.52 13.82
C TYR A 85 -5.39 -0.27 12.33
N LEU A 86 -4.31 -0.08 11.57
CA LEU A 86 -4.41 0.02 10.12
C LEU A 86 -4.44 -1.38 9.49
N PRO A 87 -5.19 -1.57 8.38
CA PRO A 87 -5.04 -2.75 7.53
C PRO A 87 -3.61 -2.85 6.99
N ASP A 88 -3.13 -4.07 6.75
CA ASP A 88 -1.79 -4.30 6.19
C ASP A 88 -1.58 -3.52 4.89
N THR A 89 -2.60 -3.43 4.07
CA THR A 89 -2.60 -2.60 2.86
C THR A 89 -2.25 -1.13 3.14
N CYS A 90 -2.82 -0.54 4.20
CA CYS A 90 -2.56 0.86 4.56
C CYS A 90 -1.20 1.05 5.25
N LYS A 91 -0.74 0.07 6.04
CA LYS A 91 0.58 0.10 6.69
C LYS A 91 1.70 0.05 5.66
N THR A 92 1.56 -0.82 4.67
CA THR A 92 2.65 -1.09 3.71
C THR A 92 2.69 -0.11 2.55
N PHE A 93 1.54 0.44 2.11
CA PHE A 93 1.49 1.36 0.97
C PHE A 93 2.41 2.58 1.16
N PRO A 94 3.18 2.99 0.16
CA PRO A 94 3.29 2.45 -1.20
C PRO A 94 4.35 1.35 -1.35
N ARG A 95 4.92 0.86 -0.26
CA ARG A 95 5.96 -0.16 -0.28
C ARG A 95 5.37 -1.50 -0.69
N ARG A 96 6.06 -2.19 -1.57
CA ARG A 96 5.71 -3.55 -2.00
C ARG A 96 6.93 -4.43 -1.92
N THR A 97 6.73 -5.62 -1.42
CA THR A 97 7.72 -6.68 -1.43
C THR A 97 7.22 -7.78 -2.36
N ILE A 98 8.08 -8.24 -3.24
CA ILE A 98 7.83 -9.32 -4.18
C ILE A 98 8.91 -10.36 -3.94
N ASP A 99 8.50 -11.54 -3.57
CA ASP A 99 9.41 -12.68 -3.42
C ASP A 99 9.51 -13.39 -4.77
N PHE A 100 10.72 -13.58 -5.25
CA PHE A 100 11.02 -14.26 -6.50
C PHE A 100 12.18 -15.22 -6.25
N ASP A 101 11.87 -16.50 -6.15
CA ASP A 101 12.79 -17.55 -5.75
C ASP A 101 13.51 -17.19 -4.44
N GLU A 102 14.84 -17.10 -4.46
CA GLU A 102 15.67 -16.74 -3.30
C GLU A 102 15.87 -15.21 -3.17
N ILE A 103 15.27 -14.42 -4.06
CA ILE A 103 15.46 -12.98 -4.11
C ILE A 103 14.20 -12.26 -3.65
N GLN A 104 14.35 -11.31 -2.73
CA GLN A 104 13.29 -10.41 -2.34
C GLN A 104 13.47 -9.04 -3.01
N ILE A 105 12.49 -8.62 -3.80
CA ILE A 105 12.48 -7.32 -4.48
C ILE A 105 11.57 -6.36 -3.71
N LYS A 106 12.14 -5.27 -3.20
CA LYS A 106 11.40 -4.18 -2.55
C LYS A 106 11.19 -3.03 -3.51
N THR A 107 9.96 -2.60 -3.68
CA THR A 107 9.56 -1.58 -4.66
C THR A 107 8.59 -0.56 -4.06
N LEU A 108 8.34 0.52 -4.80
CA LEU A 108 7.27 1.48 -4.49
C LEU A 108 6.21 1.46 -5.59
N SER A 109 4.95 1.51 -5.19
CA SER A 109 3.83 1.73 -6.12
C SER A 109 3.82 3.17 -6.62
N LEU A 110 3.77 3.35 -7.94
CA LEU A 110 3.63 4.68 -8.56
C LEU A 110 2.22 5.27 -8.41
N ALA A 111 1.26 4.52 -7.86
CA ALA A 111 -0.01 5.07 -7.41
C ALA A 111 0.16 6.06 -6.24
N CYS A 112 1.33 6.09 -5.60
CA CYS A 112 1.70 7.11 -4.63
C CYS A 112 2.27 8.34 -5.36
N PRO A 113 1.66 9.54 -5.23
CA PRO A 113 2.13 10.75 -5.91
C PRO A 113 3.58 11.10 -5.60
N GLU A 114 4.02 10.92 -4.35
CA GLU A 114 5.40 11.18 -3.97
C GLU A 114 6.37 10.14 -4.55
N ALA A 115 5.99 8.86 -4.60
CA ALA A 115 6.81 7.85 -5.26
C ALA A 115 6.94 8.14 -6.76
N ALA A 116 5.86 8.53 -7.43
CA ALA A 116 5.86 8.94 -8.82
C ALA A 116 6.74 10.17 -9.04
N ARG A 117 6.59 11.20 -8.21
CA ARG A 117 7.42 12.41 -8.27
C ARG A 117 8.92 12.08 -8.13
N LEU A 118 9.28 11.27 -7.13
CA LEU A 118 10.67 10.86 -6.93
C LEU A 118 11.20 10.05 -8.11
N CYS A 119 10.39 9.17 -8.68
CA CYS A 119 10.75 8.39 -9.86
C CYS A 119 11.08 9.27 -11.07
N LEU A 120 10.27 10.31 -11.28
CA LEU A 120 10.40 11.20 -12.44
C LEU A 120 11.50 12.27 -12.27
N THR A 121 11.80 12.67 -11.03
CA THR A 121 12.68 13.82 -10.77
C THR A 121 14.08 13.44 -10.31
N LYS A 122 14.30 12.25 -9.75
CA LYS A 122 15.62 11.81 -9.30
C LYS A 122 16.35 11.05 -10.40
N LYS A 123 17.56 11.50 -10.75
CA LYS A 123 18.39 10.89 -11.79
C LYS A 123 18.59 9.38 -11.62
N ASN A 124 18.75 8.92 -10.38
CA ASN A 124 19.05 7.52 -10.05
C ASN A 124 17.86 6.80 -9.36
N ALA A 125 16.64 7.24 -9.63
CA ALA A 125 15.43 6.68 -8.96
C ALA A 125 15.19 5.21 -9.33
N MET A 126 15.67 4.78 -10.51
CA MET A 126 15.49 3.43 -11.04
C MET A 126 16.69 2.51 -10.78
N ASP A 127 17.76 3.02 -10.15
CA ASP A 127 18.95 2.22 -9.87
C ASP A 127 18.59 1.11 -8.86
N MET A 128 19.01 -0.10 -9.19
CA MET A 128 18.90 -1.24 -8.29
C MET A 128 20.08 -1.21 -7.31
N LYS A 129 19.75 -1.39 -6.04
CA LYS A 129 20.76 -1.64 -5.01
C LYS A 129 20.59 -3.07 -4.52
N THR A 130 21.67 -3.79 -4.40
CA THR A 130 21.71 -5.11 -3.75
C THR A 130 22.12 -4.94 -2.30
N GLY A 131 21.55 -5.71 -1.39
CA GLY A 131 21.89 -5.69 0.03
C GLY A 131 21.39 -6.94 0.74
N ASN A 132 21.94 -7.20 1.90
CA ASN A 132 21.50 -8.30 2.74
C ASN A 132 20.15 -7.97 3.38
N ASN A 133 19.33 -9.00 3.63
CA ASN A 133 17.94 -8.89 4.13
C ASN A 133 17.76 -8.08 5.44
N ASN A 134 18.85 -7.71 6.11
CA ASN A 134 18.82 -6.97 7.37
C ASN A 134 18.84 -5.43 7.22
N GLU A 135 19.00 -4.91 6.02
CA GLU A 135 19.00 -3.45 5.80
C GLU A 135 17.70 -3.00 5.13
N ASN A 136 16.97 -2.13 5.81
CA ASN A 136 15.73 -1.49 5.35
C ASN A 136 15.88 -0.56 4.12
N SER A 137 16.94 -0.73 3.31
CA SER A 137 17.44 0.31 2.41
C SER A 137 17.15 0.10 0.92
N PHE A 138 16.44 -0.95 0.49
CA PHE A 138 16.32 -1.23 -0.95
C PHE A 138 14.89 -1.05 -1.47
N LEU A 139 14.61 0.14 -2.01
CA LEU A 139 13.36 0.44 -2.67
C LEU A 139 13.61 0.70 -4.16
N LYS A 140 13.18 -0.24 -5.00
CA LYS A 140 13.05 -0.03 -6.44
C LYS A 140 11.64 0.43 -6.76
N ILE A 141 11.51 1.45 -7.60
CA ILE A 141 10.21 1.86 -8.14
C ILE A 141 9.98 1.06 -9.42
N VAL A 142 8.97 0.20 -9.42
CA VAL A 142 8.55 -0.57 -10.61
C VAL A 142 7.12 -0.17 -10.94
N PRO A 143 6.82 0.16 -12.20
CA PRO A 143 5.46 0.41 -12.62
C PRO A 143 4.54 -0.78 -12.32
N SER A 144 3.36 -0.51 -11.77
CA SER A 144 2.43 -1.55 -11.29
C SER A 144 1.94 -2.50 -12.39
N TYR A 145 1.94 -2.06 -13.66
CA TYR A 145 1.53 -2.90 -14.80
C TYR A 145 2.56 -4.01 -15.12
N LEU A 146 3.81 -3.87 -14.70
CA LEU A 146 4.82 -4.94 -14.86
C LEU A 146 4.58 -6.11 -13.89
N HIS A 147 3.79 -5.92 -12.85
CA HIS A 147 3.50 -6.95 -11.85
C HIS A 147 2.83 -8.20 -12.44
N ASN A 148 1.88 -8.03 -13.38
CA ASN A 148 1.21 -9.16 -14.02
C ASN A 148 2.06 -9.88 -15.08
N SER A 149 3.09 -9.20 -15.59
CA SER A 149 3.99 -9.75 -16.61
C SER A 149 5.18 -10.50 -16.01
N PHE A 150 5.57 -10.18 -14.78
CA PHE A 150 6.68 -10.85 -14.08
C PHE A 150 6.35 -12.28 -13.66
N THR A 151 5.08 -12.63 -13.50
CA THR A 151 4.66 -13.99 -13.15
C THR A 151 4.84 -14.99 -14.30
N ILE A 152 5.07 -14.53 -15.54
CA ILE A 152 5.06 -15.38 -16.74
C ILE A 152 6.44 -15.52 -17.39
N VAL A 153 7.41 -14.62 -17.09
CA VAL A 153 8.65 -14.59 -17.87
C VAL A 153 9.86 -14.40 -16.96
N GLY A 154 10.50 -15.50 -16.65
CA GLY A 154 11.67 -15.59 -15.80
C GLY A 154 12.86 -14.69 -16.22
N GLU A 155 13.96 -14.87 -15.52
CA GLU A 155 15.23 -14.13 -15.58
C GLU A 155 15.66 -13.55 -16.94
N LYS A 156 15.32 -14.22 -18.05
CA LYS A 156 15.62 -13.77 -19.42
C LYS A 156 14.92 -12.46 -19.84
N LEU A 157 13.71 -12.20 -19.33
CA LEU A 157 13.00 -10.95 -19.65
C LEU A 157 13.45 -9.82 -18.73
N PHE A 158 13.77 -10.12 -17.48
CA PHE A 158 14.34 -9.15 -16.54
C PHE A 158 15.62 -8.55 -17.11
N ASN A 159 16.55 -9.39 -17.59
CA ASN A 159 17.77 -8.96 -18.22
C ASN A 159 17.54 -8.18 -19.53
N LYS A 160 16.52 -8.54 -20.30
CA LYS A 160 16.19 -7.86 -21.56
C LYS A 160 15.56 -6.49 -21.35
N ILE A 161 14.68 -6.33 -20.34
CA ILE A 161 14.09 -5.04 -19.96
C ILE A 161 15.15 -4.13 -19.33
N TYR A 162 16.02 -4.68 -18.50
CA TYR A 162 17.14 -3.91 -17.92
C TYR A 162 18.09 -3.38 -18.98
N PHE A 163 18.30 -4.13 -20.08
CA PHE A 163 19.15 -3.70 -21.20
C PHE A 163 18.51 -2.62 -22.08
N LEU A 164 17.17 -2.57 -22.14
CA LEU A 164 16.44 -1.58 -22.94
C LEU A 164 16.22 -0.25 -22.21
N LEU A 165 16.47 -0.20 -20.90
CA LEU A 165 16.30 0.99 -20.06
C LEU A 165 17.63 1.67 -19.68
N LYS A 166 18.78 1.19 -20.21
CA LYS A 166 20.08 1.84 -20.18
C LYS A 166 20.29 2.65 -21.47
#